data_f85e40233efa25a637f0b761b278f6c3
#
_entry.id   f85e40233efa25a637f0b761b278f6c3
#
_cell.length_a   1.000
_cell.length_b   1.000
_cell.length_c   1.000
_cell.angle_alpha   90.00
_cell.angle_beta   90.00
_cell.angle_gamma   90.00
#
_symmetry.space_group_name_H-M   'P 1'
#
loop_
_entity.id
_entity.type
_entity.pdbx_description
1 polymer ?
#
loop_
_entity_poly.entity_id
_entity_poly.type
_entity_poly.pdbx_seq_one_letter_code
_entity_poly.pdbx_strand_id
1 'polypeptide(L)'
;MPGPYYLPDEPSTQANVLNLIQIENGPHLLKQEMICLNFKVNRFMTDSPETPPTSTAAIGVISAATAFLIWGASPIYWKLLGDVPALEILMHRIIWSFIFLAPLVLIRGRQELISTLQDRFSLMMLGGSTLMVALNWLIYIWAVTHDQVLQASLGYFICPLVNVLLGVIFLRERLRRVQMMAVVLAAMGVCYLTIHFGHVPWVALSLATSFGLYGLIRKTIATGALVGLTVETLLLFIPAVVYLFYLDRIGAGFFWRDGWRVSMTLIGTILPTAPPLLLFTFGARRLNLSTIGILQYIMPSSAFILAVFLYQEPFERAQLLTFITIWIALVIFSIDSMATRQRIAREGL
;
A
#
# COMPACT_ATOMS: atom_id res chain seq x y z
N MET A 1 -37.39 18.13 -54.32
CA MET A 1 -35.93 17.94 -54.37
C MET A 1 -35.28 19.04 -53.55
N PRO A 2 -34.74 18.77 -52.37
CA PRO A 2 -33.81 19.68 -51.68
C PRO A 2 -32.37 19.15 -51.84
N GLY A 3 -31.45 20.08 -52.18
CA GLY A 3 -30.04 19.82 -52.38
C GLY A 3 -29.23 19.66 -51.11
N PRO A 4 -27.94 19.28 -51.21
CA PRO A 4 -27.14 18.81 -50.07
C PRO A 4 -26.62 19.98 -49.23
N TYR A 5 -26.63 19.82 -47.91
CA TYR A 5 -26.01 20.71 -46.96
C TYR A 5 -24.50 20.50 -46.97
N TYR A 6 -23.75 21.57 -47.25
CA TYR A 6 -22.29 21.70 -47.06
C TYR A 6 -21.99 21.85 -45.56
N LEU A 7 -21.11 21.03 -45.05
CA LEU A 7 -20.43 21.24 -43.76
C LEU A 7 -19.12 22.02 -44.05
N PRO A 8 -18.76 23.04 -43.27
CA PRO A 8 -17.49 23.72 -43.45
C PRO A 8 -16.35 22.95 -42.75
N ASP A 9 -15.30 22.70 -43.50
CA ASP A 9 -13.99 22.24 -43.00
C ASP A 9 -13.35 23.34 -42.13
N GLU A 10 -13.10 23.02 -40.85
CA GLU A 10 -12.16 23.82 -40.04
C GLU A 10 -10.89 23.02 -39.73
N PRO A 11 -9.77 23.32 -40.41
CA PRO A 11 -8.45 22.90 -40.00
C PRO A 11 -7.65 24.08 -39.44
N SER A 12 -8.03 24.69 -38.34
CA SER A 12 -7.25 25.82 -37.78
C SER A 12 -6.99 25.78 -36.28
N THR A 13 -7.58 24.86 -35.55
CA THR A 13 -7.42 24.82 -34.07
C THR A 13 -6.23 23.96 -33.60
N GLN A 14 -5.77 23.01 -34.41
CA GLN A 14 -4.62 22.16 -34.03
C GLN A 14 -3.25 22.82 -34.30
N ALA A 15 -3.16 23.75 -35.24
CA ALA A 15 -1.89 24.43 -35.59
C ALA A 15 -1.51 25.51 -34.55
N ASN A 16 -2.45 26.08 -33.82
CA ASN A 16 -2.18 27.13 -32.81
C ASN A 16 -1.71 26.61 -31.46
N VAL A 17 -1.94 25.31 -31.13
CA VAL A 17 -1.46 24.73 -29.89
C VAL A 17 0.01 24.30 -29.98
N LEU A 18 0.49 23.99 -31.20
CA LEU A 18 1.90 23.59 -31.41
C LEU A 18 2.88 24.76 -31.47
N ASN A 19 2.43 25.96 -31.78
CA ASN A 19 3.31 27.15 -31.89
C ASN A 19 3.48 27.93 -30.55
N LEU A 20 2.77 27.57 -29.48
CA LEU A 20 2.96 28.15 -28.14
C LEU A 20 4.01 27.41 -27.29
N ILE A 21 4.61 26.34 -27.81
CA ILE A 21 5.58 25.48 -27.08
C ILE A 21 7.04 25.79 -27.44
N GLN A 22 7.32 26.81 -28.25
CA GLN A 22 8.67 27.04 -28.80
C GLN A 22 9.40 28.27 -28.27
N ILE A 23 9.18 28.70 -27.01
CA ILE A 23 10.06 29.70 -26.37
C ILE A 23 10.20 29.35 -24.89
N GLU A 24 11.32 28.79 -24.51
CA GLU A 24 12.21 29.03 -23.35
C GLU A 24 12.94 27.74 -22.93
N ASN A 25 14.24 27.78 -23.11
CA ASN A 25 15.18 26.72 -22.73
C ASN A 25 15.35 26.66 -21.21
N GLY A 26 14.92 25.55 -20.61
CA GLY A 26 15.13 25.16 -19.21
C GLY A 26 14.32 23.88 -18.89
N PRO A 27 14.56 23.10 -17.89
CA PRO A 27 14.44 21.64 -17.79
C PRO A 27 13.10 21.06 -18.25
N HIS A 28 12.91 20.97 -19.57
CA HIS A 28 11.65 20.58 -20.24
C HIS A 28 11.29 19.09 -20.09
N LEU A 29 12.25 18.21 -19.82
CA LEU A 29 12.00 16.77 -19.68
C LEU A 29 11.08 16.46 -18.49
N LEU A 30 11.28 17.09 -17.35
CA LEU A 30 10.45 16.86 -16.16
C LEU A 30 9.03 17.44 -16.31
N LYS A 31 8.87 18.52 -17.06
CA LYS A 31 7.55 19.15 -17.27
C LYS A 31 6.71 18.38 -18.30
N GLN A 32 7.33 17.84 -19.34
CA GLN A 32 6.66 17.00 -20.34
C GLN A 32 6.26 15.63 -19.74
N GLU A 33 7.11 15.03 -18.90
CA GLU A 33 6.79 13.81 -18.20
C GLU A 33 5.67 14.03 -17.16
N MET A 34 5.65 15.17 -16.46
CA MET A 34 4.54 15.51 -15.54
C MET A 34 3.21 15.75 -16.27
N ILE A 35 3.23 16.33 -17.46
CA ILE A 35 2.01 16.52 -18.28
C ILE A 35 1.51 15.16 -18.82
N CYS A 36 2.40 14.29 -19.29
CA CYS A 36 2.05 12.92 -19.67
C CYS A 36 1.54 12.09 -18.48
N LEU A 37 2.11 12.30 -17.29
CA LEU A 37 1.65 11.66 -16.06
C LEU A 37 0.22 12.11 -15.71
N ASN A 38 -0.05 13.40 -15.79
CA ASN A 38 -1.38 13.97 -15.53
C ASN A 38 -2.42 13.48 -16.56
N PHE A 39 -2.02 13.33 -17.83
CA PHE A 39 -2.90 12.80 -18.90
C PHE A 39 -3.18 11.29 -18.72
N LYS A 40 -2.17 10.49 -18.32
CA LYS A 40 -2.35 9.07 -18.01
C LYS A 40 -3.18 8.86 -16.74
N VAL A 41 -2.99 9.68 -15.71
CA VAL A 41 -3.77 9.64 -14.47
C VAL A 41 -5.23 10.04 -14.74
N ASN A 42 -5.50 11.06 -15.57
CA ASN A 42 -6.86 11.44 -15.95
C ASN A 42 -7.56 10.35 -16.78
N ARG A 43 -6.87 9.69 -17.70
CA ARG A 43 -7.46 8.60 -18.50
C ARG A 43 -7.82 7.38 -17.63
N PHE A 44 -7.06 7.12 -16.56
CA PHE A 44 -7.37 6.07 -15.58
C PHE A 44 -8.58 6.41 -14.69
N MET A 45 -8.89 7.71 -14.55
CA MET A 45 -10.04 8.20 -13.75
C MET A 45 -11.36 8.27 -14.55
N THR A 46 -11.30 8.33 -15.88
CA THR A 46 -12.49 8.50 -16.74
C THR A 46 -13.11 7.18 -17.21
N ASP A 47 -12.38 6.08 -17.22
CA ASP A 47 -12.93 4.76 -17.46
C ASP A 47 -13.63 4.26 -16.18
N SER A 48 -14.84 4.74 -15.92
CA SER A 48 -15.72 4.18 -14.89
C SER A 48 -16.11 2.76 -15.31
N PRO A 49 -15.64 1.70 -14.61
CA PRO A 49 -16.12 0.36 -14.91
C PRO A 49 -17.62 0.31 -14.59
N GLU A 50 -18.42 -0.19 -15.53
CA GLU A 50 -19.79 -0.60 -15.28
C GLU A 50 -19.87 -1.37 -13.97
N THR A 51 -20.86 -1.07 -13.14
CA THR A 51 -21.02 -1.76 -11.84
C THR A 51 -21.12 -3.27 -12.11
N PRO A 52 -20.19 -4.07 -11.62
CA PRO A 52 -20.19 -5.51 -11.88
C PRO A 52 -21.49 -6.13 -11.31
N PRO A 53 -22.02 -7.19 -11.91
CA PRO A 53 -23.20 -7.88 -11.41
C PRO A 53 -23.00 -8.25 -9.93
N THR A 54 -24.07 -8.18 -9.13
CA THR A 54 -24.04 -8.29 -7.66
C THR A 54 -23.28 -9.52 -7.14
N SER A 55 -23.31 -10.64 -7.85
CA SER A 55 -22.54 -11.85 -7.54
C SER A 55 -21.01 -11.65 -7.64
N THR A 56 -20.57 -10.88 -8.63
CA THR A 56 -19.13 -10.60 -8.85
C THR A 56 -18.58 -9.64 -7.80
N ALA A 57 -19.39 -8.67 -7.38
CA ALA A 57 -19.03 -7.76 -6.29
C ALA A 57 -18.92 -8.49 -4.94
N ALA A 58 -19.85 -9.42 -4.64
CA ALA A 58 -19.81 -10.21 -3.41
C ALA A 58 -18.53 -11.07 -3.32
N ILE A 59 -18.14 -11.74 -4.41
CA ILE A 59 -16.89 -12.49 -4.47
C ILE A 59 -15.69 -11.56 -4.26
N GLY A 60 -15.72 -10.35 -4.81
CA GLY A 60 -14.72 -9.33 -4.60
C GLY A 60 -14.55 -8.94 -3.13
N VAL A 61 -15.68 -8.69 -2.43
CA VAL A 61 -15.70 -8.38 -0.99
C VAL A 61 -15.13 -9.52 -0.15
N ILE A 62 -15.58 -10.75 -0.40
CA ILE A 62 -15.10 -11.94 0.33
C ILE A 62 -13.59 -12.09 0.14
N SER A 63 -13.09 -11.99 -1.09
CA SER A 63 -11.66 -12.14 -1.38
C SER A 63 -10.82 -11.06 -0.70
N ALA A 64 -11.22 -9.80 -0.78
CA ALA A 64 -10.49 -8.69 -0.14
C ALA A 64 -10.58 -8.79 1.39
N ALA A 65 -11.73 -9.09 1.95
CA ALA A 65 -11.91 -9.27 3.40
C ALA A 65 -11.05 -10.43 3.92
N THR A 66 -11.00 -11.56 3.20
CA THR A 66 -10.15 -12.71 3.55
C THR A 66 -8.67 -12.32 3.54
N ALA A 67 -8.23 -11.54 2.54
CA ALA A 67 -6.86 -11.04 2.50
C ALA A 67 -6.51 -10.19 3.72
N PHE A 68 -7.38 -9.25 4.09
CA PHE A 68 -7.19 -8.40 5.26
C PHE A 68 -7.26 -9.17 6.58
N LEU A 69 -8.10 -10.21 6.67
CA LEU A 69 -8.14 -11.11 7.83
C LEU A 69 -6.83 -11.90 7.97
N ILE A 70 -6.29 -12.45 6.88
CA ILE A 70 -5.00 -13.15 6.88
C ILE A 70 -3.89 -12.20 7.35
N TRP A 71 -3.83 -10.97 6.83
CA TRP A 71 -2.85 -9.98 7.27
C TRP A 71 -3.07 -9.57 8.73
N GLY A 72 -4.33 -9.40 9.17
CA GLY A 72 -4.65 -9.08 10.56
C GLY A 72 -4.32 -10.21 11.54
N ALA A 73 -4.42 -11.46 11.10
CA ALA A 73 -4.02 -12.64 11.87
C ALA A 73 -2.52 -12.96 11.78
N SER A 74 -1.78 -12.30 10.90
CA SER A 74 -0.36 -12.57 10.69
C SER A 74 0.55 -12.42 11.94
N PRO A 75 0.21 -11.62 12.97
CA PRO A 75 0.96 -11.62 14.22
C PRO A 75 1.08 -13.01 14.85
N ILE A 76 0.05 -13.87 14.72
CA ILE A 76 0.09 -15.25 15.22
C ILE A 76 1.23 -16.02 14.55
N TYR A 77 1.39 -15.82 13.25
CA TYR A 77 2.46 -16.47 12.49
C TYR A 77 3.85 -15.94 12.86
N TRP A 78 4.01 -14.62 12.93
CA TRP A 78 5.31 -14.02 13.21
C TRP A 78 5.81 -14.33 14.64
N LYS A 79 4.90 -14.46 15.59
CA LYS A 79 5.26 -14.86 16.98
C LYS A 79 5.76 -16.30 17.09
N LEU A 80 5.47 -17.18 16.14
CA LEU A 80 6.09 -18.53 16.08
C LEU A 80 7.60 -18.47 15.79
N LEU A 81 8.08 -17.33 15.31
CA LEU A 81 9.48 -17.06 14.99
C LEU A 81 10.09 -16.03 15.97
N GLY A 82 9.54 -15.90 17.18
CA GLY A 82 9.93 -14.85 18.13
C GLY A 82 11.42 -14.83 18.52
N ASP A 83 12.07 -15.98 18.48
CA ASP A 83 13.51 -16.10 18.78
C ASP A 83 14.42 -15.77 17.58
N VAL A 84 13.84 -15.75 16.38
CA VAL A 84 14.58 -15.46 15.13
C VAL A 84 14.67 -13.94 14.93
N PRO A 85 15.85 -13.37 14.65
CA PRO A 85 15.99 -11.95 14.35
C PRO A 85 15.08 -11.49 13.23
N ALA A 86 14.37 -10.37 13.40
CA ALA A 86 13.41 -9.84 12.45
C ALA A 86 13.99 -9.67 11.03
N LEU A 87 15.28 -9.32 10.93
CA LEU A 87 15.97 -9.19 9.65
C LEU A 87 16.14 -10.54 8.96
N GLU A 88 16.45 -11.62 9.68
CA GLU A 88 16.54 -12.97 9.11
C GLU A 88 15.17 -13.44 8.62
N ILE A 89 14.11 -13.22 9.41
CA ILE A 89 12.73 -13.49 9.00
C ILE A 89 12.38 -12.75 7.71
N LEU A 90 12.75 -11.45 7.62
CA LEU A 90 12.52 -10.64 6.42
C LEU A 90 13.26 -11.21 5.21
N MET A 91 14.52 -11.63 5.35
CA MET A 91 15.28 -12.20 4.24
C MET A 91 14.64 -13.50 3.72
N HIS A 92 14.23 -14.39 4.61
CA HIS A 92 13.47 -15.59 4.24
C HIS A 92 12.15 -15.24 3.55
N ARG A 93 11.40 -14.29 4.09
CA ARG A 93 10.16 -13.78 3.48
C ARG A 93 10.37 -13.32 2.04
N ILE A 94 11.45 -12.57 1.78
CA ILE A 94 11.80 -12.07 0.44
C ILE A 94 12.10 -13.24 -0.50
N ILE A 95 12.99 -14.14 -0.09
CA ILE A 95 13.45 -15.27 -0.93
C ILE A 95 12.27 -16.17 -1.29
N TRP A 96 11.50 -16.62 -0.30
CA TRP A 96 10.40 -17.55 -0.54
C TRP A 96 9.25 -16.90 -1.31
N SER A 97 9.01 -15.61 -1.09
CA SER A 97 8.04 -14.84 -1.89
C SER A 97 8.50 -14.73 -3.34
N PHE A 98 9.77 -14.44 -3.60
CA PHE A 98 10.31 -14.37 -4.96
C PHE A 98 10.23 -15.73 -5.67
N ILE A 99 10.65 -16.80 -5.01
CA ILE A 99 10.59 -18.17 -5.58
C ILE A 99 9.16 -18.55 -5.99
N PHE A 100 8.16 -18.10 -5.25
CA PHE A 100 6.76 -18.34 -5.59
C PHE A 100 6.24 -17.42 -6.69
N LEU A 101 6.56 -16.13 -6.62
CA LEU A 101 6.02 -15.13 -7.53
C LEU A 101 6.67 -15.18 -8.91
N ALA A 102 7.95 -15.56 -9.00
CA ALA A 102 8.68 -15.60 -10.26
C ALA A 102 8.03 -16.53 -11.31
N PRO A 103 7.71 -17.81 -11.03
CA PRO A 103 7.00 -18.64 -12.01
C PRO A 103 5.61 -18.10 -12.33
N LEU A 104 4.89 -17.54 -11.34
CA LEU A 104 3.56 -17.01 -11.54
C LEU A 104 3.56 -15.80 -12.50
N VAL A 105 4.53 -14.88 -12.34
CA VAL A 105 4.66 -13.72 -13.21
C VAL A 105 5.11 -14.10 -14.62
N LEU A 106 5.97 -15.12 -14.76
CA LEU A 106 6.39 -15.62 -16.07
C LEU A 106 5.23 -16.23 -16.86
N ILE A 107 4.25 -16.82 -16.17
CA ILE A 107 3.04 -17.41 -16.80
C ILE A 107 1.99 -16.33 -17.10
N ARG A 108 1.76 -15.36 -16.19
CA ARG A 108 0.62 -14.45 -16.25
C ARG A 108 0.94 -12.99 -16.55
N GLY A 109 2.20 -12.57 -16.39
CA GLY A 109 2.62 -11.17 -16.48
C GLY A 109 3.95 -10.95 -17.22
N ARG A 110 4.39 -11.92 -18.04
CA ARG A 110 5.70 -11.88 -18.69
C ARG A 110 5.95 -10.60 -19.51
N GLN A 111 4.98 -10.20 -20.31
CA GLN A 111 5.13 -9.01 -21.17
C GLN A 111 5.23 -7.74 -20.32
N GLU A 112 4.38 -7.61 -19.30
CA GLU A 112 4.42 -6.49 -18.37
C GLU A 112 5.73 -6.48 -17.55
N LEU A 113 6.25 -7.63 -17.15
CA LEU A 113 7.53 -7.74 -16.46
C LEU A 113 8.67 -7.23 -17.35
N ILE A 114 8.73 -7.69 -18.61
CA ILE A 114 9.77 -7.26 -19.55
C ILE A 114 9.70 -5.76 -19.79
N SER A 115 8.52 -5.22 -20.06
CA SER A 115 8.35 -3.77 -20.28
C SER A 115 8.72 -2.96 -19.04
N THR A 116 8.37 -3.42 -17.84
CA THR A 116 8.74 -2.77 -16.58
C THR A 116 10.25 -2.77 -16.33
N LEU A 117 10.94 -3.90 -16.63
CA LEU A 117 12.39 -3.99 -16.47
C LEU A 117 13.16 -3.16 -17.51
N GLN A 118 12.57 -2.87 -18.67
CA GLN A 118 13.15 -2.02 -19.70
C GLN A 118 12.91 -0.52 -19.44
N ASP A 119 11.89 -0.17 -18.68
CA ASP A 119 11.59 1.20 -18.33
C ASP A 119 12.40 1.66 -17.11
N ARG A 120 13.42 2.47 -17.34
CA ARG A 120 14.32 2.99 -16.28
C ARG A 120 13.57 3.79 -15.21
N PHE A 121 12.53 4.53 -15.59
CA PHE A 121 11.75 5.31 -14.64
C PHE A 121 10.96 4.39 -13.71
N SER A 122 10.21 3.42 -14.26
CA SER A 122 9.49 2.42 -13.45
C SER A 122 10.44 1.64 -12.55
N LEU A 123 11.61 1.25 -13.05
CA LEU A 123 12.60 0.50 -12.26
C LEU A 123 13.16 1.34 -11.09
N MET A 124 13.46 2.62 -11.32
CA MET A 124 13.92 3.53 -10.26
C MET A 124 12.83 3.76 -9.19
N MET A 125 11.59 3.98 -9.62
CA MET A 125 10.44 4.13 -8.72
C MET A 125 10.18 2.84 -7.94
N LEU A 126 10.26 1.67 -8.58
CA LEU A 126 10.17 0.38 -7.90
C LEU A 126 11.33 0.16 -6.91
N GLY A 127 12.54 0.65 -7.20
CA GLY A 127 13.63 0.65 -6.23
C GLY A 127 13.30 1.45 -4.98
N GLY A 128 12.70 2.64 -5.13
CA GLY A 128 12.21 3.45 -4.01
C GLY A 128 11.08 2.76 -3.24
N SER A 129 10.10 2.16 -3.95
CA SER A 129 9.01 1.43 -3.30
C SER A 129 9.51 0.17 -2.57
N THR A 130 10.51 -0.51 -3.14
CA THR A 130 11.19 -1.66 -2.52
C THR A 130 11.77 -1.30 -1.16
N LEU A 131 12.48 -0.16 -1.09
CA LEU A 131 13.06 0.31 0.17
C LEU A 131 11.97 0.60 1.21
N MET A 132 10.89 1.28 0.81
CA MET A 132 9.79 1.62 1.71
C MET A 132 9.04 0.38 2.21
N VAL A 133 8.75 -0.59 1.33
CA VAL A 133 8.04 -1.80 1.74
C VAL A 133 8.93 -2.74 2.56
N ALA A 134 10.21 -2.83 2.26
CA ALA A 134 11.16 -3.62 3.05
C ALA A 134 11.30 -3.06 4.47
N LEU A 135 11.43 -1.72 4.60
CA LEU A 135 11.46 -1.04 5.89
C LEU A 135 10.16 -1.27 6.67
N ASN A 136 9.01 -1.12 6.01
CA ASN A 136 7.71 -1.38 6.61
C ASN A 136 7.60 -2.82 7.13
N TRP A 137 7.98 -3.80 6.33
CA TRP A 137 7.94 -5.21 6.73
C TRP A 137 8.89 -5.52 7.86
N LEU A 138 10.10 -4.96 7.84
CA LEU A 138 11.07 -5.13 8.92
C LEU A 138 10.54 -4.59 10.25
N ILE A 139 10.05 -3.35 10.25
CA ILE A 139 9.48 -2.72 11.45
C ILE A 139 8.26 -3.50 11.95
N TYR A 140 7.40 -3.97 11.03
CA TYR A 140 6.23 -4.75 11.40
C TYR A 140 6.61 -6.10 12.05
N ILE A 141 7.51 -6.87 11.43
CA ILE A 141 7.99 -8.14 11.99
C ILE A 141 8.64 -7.89 13.35
N TRP A 142 9.51 -6.88 13.43
CA TRP A 142 10.17 -6.51 14.67
C TRP A 142 9.16 -6.14 15.76
N ALA A 143 8.17 -5.31 15.46
CA ALA A 143 7.15 -4.92 16.42
C ALA A 143 6.35 -6.13 16.95
N VAL A 144 6.00 -7.06 16.06
CA VAL A 144 5.24 -8.26 16.44
C VAL A 144 6.09 -9.20 17.31
N THR A 145 7.36 -9.39 16.99
CA THR A 145 8.27 -10.28 17.76
C THR A 145 8.72 -9.66 19.09
N HIS A 146 8.54 -8.32 19.27
CA HIS A 146 8.89 -7.59 20.50
C HIS A 146 7.66 -7.08 21.27
N ASP A 147 6.54 -7.78 21.21
CA ASP A 147 5.31 -7.48 21.95
C ASP A 147 4.80 -6.03 21.76
N GLN A 148 4.87 -5.53 20.52
CA GLN A 148 4.38 -4.20 20.14
C GLN A 148 3.31 -4.28 19.03
N VAL A 149 2.49 -5.33 19.03
CA VAL A 149 1.41 -5.52 18.06
C VAL A 149 0.40 -4.39 18.14
N LEU A 150 0.16 -3.87 19.34
CA LEU A 150 -0.74 -2.74 19.56
C LEU A 150 -0.25 -1.47 18.86
N GLN A 151 1.06 -1.17 18.93
CA GLN A 151 1.63 -0.04 18.19
C GLN A 151 1.60 -0.26 16.66
N ALA A 152 1.82 -1.49 16.21
CA ALA A 152 1.69 -1.83 14.79
C ALA A 152 0.25 -1.63 14.30
N SER A 153 -0.74 -2.06 15.07
CA SER A 153 -2.16 -1.82 14.79
C SER A 153 -2.46 -0.31 14.69
N LEU A 154 -2.00 0.48 15.66
CA LEU A 154 -2.14 1.94 15.66
C LEU A 154 -1.58 2.56 14.38
N GLY A 155 -0.41 2.13 13.94
CA GLY A 155 0.22 2.60 12.70
C GLY A 155 -0.65 2.40 11.47
N TYR A 156 -1.24 1.23 11.32
CA TYR A 156 -2.13 0.95 10.19
C TYR A 156 -3.49 1.65 10.30
N PHE A 157 -3.97 2.00 11.49
CA PHE A 157 -5.11 2.90 11.64
C PHE A 157 -4.78 4.35 11.23
N ILE A 158 -3.58 4.82 11.50
CA ILE A 158 -3.11 6.18 11.11
C ILE A 158 -2.82 6.25 9.60
N CYS A 159 -2.44 5.15 8.96
CA CYS A 159 -1.98 5.11 7.57
C CYS A 159 -2.91 5.84 6.56
N PRO A 160 -4.24 5.70 6.58
CA PRO A 160 -5.12 6.43 5.67
C PRO A 160 -4.99 7.96 5.81
N LEU A 161 -4.78 8.46 7.02
CA LEU A 161 -4.62 9.88 7.29
C LEU A 161 -3.25 10.39 6.81
N VAL A 162 -2.21 9.58 6.98
CA VAL A 162 -0.88 9.85 6.39
C VAL A 162 -0.96 9.87 4.86
N ASN A 163 -1.69 8.94 4.24
CA ASN A 163 -1.91 8.95 2.79
C ASN A 163 -2.56 10.25 2.30
N VAL A 164 -3.54 10.76 3.04
CA VAL A 164 -4.18 12.05 2.75
C VAL A 164 -3.17 13.19 2.87
N LEU A 165 -2.37 13.21 3.92
CA LEU A 165 -1.33 14.23 4.12
C LEU A 165 -0.29 14.20 3.00
N LEU A 166 0.16 13.00 2.60
CA LEU A 166 1.07 12.81 1.47
C LEU A 166 0.43 13.27 0.15
N GLY A 167 -0.87 13.02 -0.06
CA GLY A 167 -1.64 13.53 -1.20
C GLY A 167 -1.62 15.05 -1.28
N VAL A 168 -1.81 15.74 -0.15
CA VAL A 168 -1.72 17.21 -0.08
C VAL A 168 -0.31 17.71 -0.39
N ILE A 169 0.70 17.13 0.24
CA ILE A 169 2.09 17.60 0.14
C ILE A 169 2.66 17.34 -1.27
N PHE A 170 2.52 16.12 -1.78
CA PHE A 170 3.18 15.70 -3.03
C PHE A 170 2.30 15.83 -4.27
N LEU A 171 0.99 15.56 -4.15
CA LEU A 171 0.06 15.64 -5.27
C LEU A 171 -0.71 16.97 -5.31
N ARG A 172 -0.47 17.87 -4.34
CA ARG A 172 -1.14 19.17 -4.20
C ARG A 172 -2.67 19.03 -4.14
N GLU A 173 -3.17 17.93 -3.60
CA GLU A 173 -4.59 17.71 -3.39
C GLU A 173 -5.12 18.70 -2.38
N ARG A 174 -6.33 19.24 -2.62
CA ARG A 174 -6.96 20.18 -1.68
C ARG A 174 -7.86 19.42 -0.72
N LEU A 175 -7.56 19.52 0.57
CA LEU A 175 -8.44 18.96 1.61
C LEU A 175 -9.69 19.81 1.77
N ARG A 176 -10.82 19.14 1.94
CA ARG A 176 -12.03 19.79 2.42
C ARG A 176 -11.91 20.06 3.92
N ARG A 177 -12.72 20.99 4.40
CA ARG A 177 -12.71 21.37 5.83
C ARG A 177 -12.95 20.16 6.74
N VAL A 178 -13.88 19.28 6.37
CA VAL A 178 -14.19 18.05 7.14
C VAL A 178 -13.01 17.08 7.18
N GLN A 179 -12.34 16.90 6.04
CA GLN A 179 -11.13 16.06 5.98
C GLN A 179 -9.97 16.64 6.79
N MET A 180 -9.79 17.96 6.75
CA MET A 180 -8.81 18.67 7.57
C MET A 180 -9.09 18.45 9.06
N MET A 181 -10.36 18.57 9.50
CA MET A 181 -10.77 18.31 10.89
C MET A 181 -10.43 16.87 11.31
N ALA A 182 -10.68 15.89 10.46
CA ALA A 182 -10.34 14.49 10.74
C ALA A 182 -8.83 14.29 10.92
N VAL A 183 -8.00 14.87 10.04
CA VAL A 183 -6.54 14.81 10.16
C VAL A 183 -6.04 15.48 11.44
N VAL A 184 -6.57 16.67 11.77
CA VAL A 184 -6.20 17.39 13.00
C VAL A 184 -6.61 16.58 14.24
N LEU A 185 -7.82 15.98 14.22
CA LEU A 185 -8.31 15.18 15.34
C LEU A 185 -7.41 13.96 15.59
N ALA A 186 -7.00 13.25 14.54
CA ALA A 186 -6.07 12.13 14.67
C ALA A 186 -4.68 12.58 15.15
N ALA A 187 -4.18 13.71 14.65
CA ALA A 187 -2.92 14.27 15.10
C ALA A 187 -2.97 14.63 16.59
N MET A 188 -4.08 15.18 17.08
CA MET A 188 -4.29 15.43 18.53
C MET A 188 -4.23 14.14 19.35
N GLY A 189 -4.84 13.05 18.86
CA GLY A 189 -4.76 11.74 19.52
C GLY A 189 -3.31 11.23 19.63
N VAL A 190 -2.53 11.32 18.57
CA VAL A 190 -1.12 10.93 18.58
C VAL A 190 -0.27 11.82 19.48
N CYS A 191 -0.52 13.14 19.44
CA CYS A 191 0.16 14.09 20.33
C CYS A 191 -0.16 13.83 21.80
N TYR A 192 -1.43 13.54 22.12
CA TYR A 192 -1.83 13.19 23.48
C TYR A 192 -1.09 11.94 23.96
N LEU A 193 -1.02 10.89 23.14
CA LEU A 193 -0.29 9.66 23.46
C LEU A 193 1.20 9.94 23.72
N THR A 194 1.82 10.74 22.83
CA THR A 194 3.23 11.13 22.93
C THR A 194 3.52 11.89 24.23
N ILE A 195 2.67 12.84 24.59
CA ILE A 195 2.82 13.63 25.84
C ILE A 195 2.62 12.74 27.07
N HIS A 196 1.63 11.85 27.04
CA HIS A 196 1.31 10.96 28.17
C HIS A 196 2.44 9.99 28.47
N PHE A 197 3.00 9.35 27.45
CA PHE A 197 4.08 8.36 27.62
C PHE A 197 5.49 9.00 27.64
N GLY A 198 5.62 10.27 27.32
CA GLY A 198 6.92 10.95 27.25
C GLY A 198 7.81 10.51 26.08
N HIS A 199 7.29 9.67 25.19
CA HIS A 199 8.02 9.23 23.98
C HIS A 199 7.09 9.12 22.76
N VAL A 200 7.68 9.36 21.59
CA VAL A 200 6.97 9.27 20.30
C VAL A 200 6.65 7.81 20.00
N PRO A 201 5.42 7.46 19.55
CA PRO A 201 5.07 6.11 19.10
C PRO A 201 5.72 5.82 17.74
N TRP A 202 7.05 5.63 17.76
CA TRP A 202 7.87 5.57 16.55
C TRP A 202 7.50 4.40 15.64
N VAL A 203 7.11 3.24 16.21
CA VAL A 203 6.66 2.07 15.44
C VAL A 203 5.42 2.43 14.62
N ALA A 204 4.40 3.01 15.27
CA ALA A 204 3.15 3.39 14.61
C ALA A 204 3.40 4.42 13.50
N LEU A 205 4.18 5.47 13.78
CA LEU A 205 4.46 6.52 12.80
C LEU A 205 5.33 6.03 11.65
N SER A 206 6.34 5.19 11.93
CA SER A 206 7.20 4.62 10.90
C SER A 206 6.44 3.67 9.98
N LEU A 207 5.54 2.83 10.51
CA LEU A 207 4.68 1.96 9.72
C LEU A 207 3.72 2.76 8.85
N ALA A 208 3.05 3.78 9.43
CA ALA A 208 2.13 4.63 8.69
C ALA A 208 2.83 5.39 7.55
N THR A 209 4.01 5.96 7.83
CA THR A 209 4.77 6.77 6.87
C THR A 209 5.40 5.91 5.77
N SER A 210 6.06 4.80 6.12
CA SER A 210 6.69 3.92 5.13
C SER A 210 5.66 3.28 4.20
N PHE A 211 4.52 2.82 4.74
CA PHE A 211 3.44 2.27 3.91
C PHE A 211 2.73 3.35 3.08
N GLY A 212 2.56 4.55 3.65
CA GLY A 212 2.02 5.70 2.93
C GLY A 212 2.90 6.10 1.73
N LEU A 213 4.22 6.23 1.94
CA LEU A 213 5.19 6.52 0.88
C LEU A 213 5.24 5.40 -0.16
N TYR A 214 5.23 4.14 0.28
CA TYR A 214 5.09 2.99 -0.61
C TYR A 214 3.85 3.13 -1.50
N GLY A 215 2.69 3.39 -0.91
CA GLY A 215 1.43 3.58 -1.63
C GLY A 215 1.47 4.76 -2.61
N LEU A 216 2.08 5.89 -2.21
CA LEU A 216 2.27 7.06 -3.07
C LEU A 216 3.13 6.72 -4.29
N ILE A 217 4.28 6.07 -4.09
CA ILE A 217 5.18 5.67 -5.18
C ILE A 217 4.45 4.67 -6.10
N ARG A 218 3.79 3.67 -5.54
CA ARG A 218 3.04 2.67 -6.32
C ARG A 218 1.89 3.27 -7.14
N LYS A 219 1.29 4.37 -6.67
CA LYS A 219 0.26 5.12 -7.41
C LYS A 219 0.82 5.80 -8.67
N THR A 220 2.10 6.15 -8.68
CA THR A 220 2.74 6.83 -9.82
C THR A 220 3.23 5.87 -10.92
N ILE A 221 3.24 4.57 -10.68
CA ILE A 221 3.75 3.56 -11.61
C ILE A 221 2.58 2.78 -12.21
N ALA A 222 2.60 2.59 -13.53
CA ALA A 222 1.58 1.83 -14.24
C ALA A 222 1.69 0.29 -14.07
N THR A 223 2.65 -0.19 -13.27
CA THR A 223 2.93 -1.62 -13.06
C THR A 223 1.91 -2.25 -12.12
N GLY A 224 1.32 -3.36 -12.52
CA GLY A 224 0.36 -4.13 -11.71
C GLY A 224 0.96 -4.71 -10.43
N ALA A 225 0.09 -5.11 -9.50
CA ALA A 225 0.53 -5.58 -8.19
C ALA A 225 1.42 -6.83 -8.25
N LEU A 226 1.10 -7.81 -9.11
CA LEU A 226 1.88 -9.04 -9.26
C LEU A 226 3.29 -8.74 -9.77
N VAL A 227 3.40 -8.00 -10.88
CA VAL A 227 4.70 -7.67 -11.49
C VAL A 227 5.51 -6.79 -10.55
N GLY A 228 4.89 -5.75 -9.97
CA GLY A 228 5.57 -4.84 -9.04
C GLY A 228 6.15 -5.55 -7.82
N LEU A 229 5.37 -6.41 -7.14
CA LEU A 229 5.88 -7.18 -6.00
C LEU A 229 6.99 -8.15 -6.42
N THR A 230 6.87 -8.76 -7.61
CA THR A 230 7.94 -9.65 -8.12
C THR A 230 9.23 -8.88 -8.34
N VAL A 231 9.17 -7.67 -8.93
CA VAL A 231 10.35 -6.83 -9.13
C VAL A 231 10.91 -6.35 -7.78
N GLU A 232 10.05 -5.93 -6.86
CA GLU A 232 10.45 -5.52 -5.50
C GLU A 232 11.18 -6.65 -4.76
N THR A 233 10.65 -7.87 -4.80
CA THR A 233 11.31 -9.03 -4.18
C THR A 233 12.56 -9.47 -4.95
N LEU A 234 12.61 -9.33 -6.28
CA LEU A 234 13.80 -9.58 -7.10
C LEU A 234 14.95 -8.64 -6.73
N LEU A 235 14.67 -7.34 -6.57
CA LEU A 235 15.70 -6.34 -6.19
C LEU A 235 16.34 -6.66 -4.84
N LEU A 236 15.57 -7.23 -3.91
CA LEU A 236 16.05 -7.63 -2.58
C LEU A 236 16.58 -9.07 -2.53
N PHE A 237 16.37 -9.86 -3.56
CA PHE A 237 16.71 -11.29 -3.56
C PHE A 237 18.21 -11.51 -3.36
N ILE A 238 19.05 -10.81 -4.14
CA ILE A 238 20.51 -10.96 -4.02
C ILE A 238 21.02 -10.51 -2.63
N PRO A 239 20.67 -9.30 -2.13
CA PRO A 239 21.02 -8.92 -0.75
C PRO A 239 20.54 -9.93 0.30
N ALA A 240 19.33 -10.48 0.14
CA ALA A 240 18.79 -11.45 1.08
C ALA A 240 19.57 -12.77 1.09
N VAL A 241 19.91 -13.30 -0.09
CA VAL A 241 20.74 -14.52 -0.20
C VAL A 241 22.12 -14.31 0.39
N VAL A 242 22.76 -13.17 0.07
CA VAL A 242 24.09 -12.84 0.62
C VAL A 242 24.06 -12.76 2.13
N TYR A 243 23.03 -12.11 2.70
CA TYR A 243 22.90 -11.97 4.15
C TYR A 243 22.67 -13.32 4.85
N LEU A 244 21.78 -14.18 4.31
CA LEU A 244 21.55 -15.51 4.89
C LEU A 244 22.79 -16.40 4.77
N PHE A 245 23.50 -16.34 3.63
CA PHE A 245 24.76 -17.04 3.48
C PHE A 245 25.82 -16.56 4.48
N TYR A 246 25.92 -15.26 4.73
CA TYR A 246 26.79 -14.68 5.75
C TYR A 246 26.43 -15.23 7.15
N LEU A 247 25.13 -15.21 7.53
CA LEU A 247 24.67 -15.75 8.82
C LEU A 247 25.01 -17.23 8.97
N ASP A 248 24.86 -18.02 7.92
CA ASP A 248 25.22 -19.44 7.93
C ASP A 248 26.73 -19.62 8.16
N ARG A 249 27.57 -18.83 7.48
CA ARG A 249 29.03 -18.90 7.61
C ARG A 249 29.55 -18.56 9.01
N ILE A 250 28.95 -17.57 9.67
CA ILE A 250 29.34 -17.19 11.04
C ILE A 250 28.65 -18.02 12.12
N GLY A 251 27.78 -18.94 11.74
CA GLY A 251 27.08 -19.80 12.68
C GLY A 251 25.94 -19.15 13.46
N ALA A 252 25.47 -17.98 13.02
CA ALA A 252 24.42 -17.20 13.70
C ALA A 252 23.00 -17.39 13.08
N GLY A 253 22.88 -18.08 11.94
CA GLY A 253 21.59 -18.31 11.29
C GLY A 253 20.77 -19.38 11.99
N PHE A 254 19.47 -19.19 12.03
CA PHE A 254 18.49 -20.12 12.62
C PHE A 254 18.03 -21.22 11.62
N PHE A 255 18.16 -20.96 10.33
CA PHE A 255 17.75 -21.94 9.31
C PHE A 255 18.63 -23.19 9.39
N TRP A 256 17.99 -24.37 9.46
CA TRP A 256 18.57 -25.72 9.67
C TRP A 256 19.19 -25.96 11.06
N ARG A 257 19.52 -24.95 11.84
CA ARG A 257 20.22 -25.13 13.13
C ARG A 257 19.27 -25.25 14.30
N ASP A 258 18.16 -24.50 14.25
CA ASP A 258 17.16 -24.47 15.33
C ASP A 258 16.02 -25.51 15.14
N GLY A 259 16.30 -26.51 14.34
CA GLY A 259 15.40 -27.63 14.08
C GLY A 259 14.46 -27.39 12.89
N TRP A 260 13.85 -28.50 12.45
CA TRP A 260 13.01 -28.50 11.25
C TRP A 260 11.77 -27.60 11.36
N ARG A 261 11.24 -27.42 12.57
CA ARG A 261 10.04 -26.58 12.79
C ARG A 261 10.32 -25.11 12.45
N VAL A 262 11.42 -24.55 12.95
CA VAL A 262 11.81 -23.19 12.65
C VAL A 262 12.08 -23.02 11.16
N SER A 263 12.81 -23.97 10.54
CA SER A 263 13.08 -23.94 9.11
C SER A 263 11.81 -23.98 8.26
N MET A 264 10.85 -24.85 8.58
CA MET A 264 9.56 -24.90 7.86
C MET A 264 8.73 -23.64 8.07
N THR A 265 8.78 -23.04 9.27
CA THR A 265 8.11 -21.76 9.52
C THR A 265 8.78 -20.64 8.75
N LEU A 266 10.12 -20.62 8.63
CA LEU A 266 10.82 -19.64 7.78
C LEU A 266 10.47 -19.80 6.30
N ILE A 267 10.37 -21.02 5.78
CA ILE A 267 9.88 -21.29 4.42
C ILE A 267 8.42 -20.82 4.28
N GLY A 268 7.59 -21.10 5.26
CA GLY A 268 6.18 -20.75 5.28
C GLY A 268 5.89 -19.23 5.39
N THR A 269 6.89 -18.36 5.52
CA THR A 269 6.72 -16.88 5.51
C THR A 269 6.04 -16.36 4.24
N ILE A 270 5.99 -17.17 3.21
CA ILE A 270 5.20 -16.91 2.00
C ILE A 270 3.69 -16.85 2.28
N LEU A 271 3.18 -17.64 3.23
CA LEU A 271 1.75 -17.78 3.50
C LEU A 271 1.07 -16.45 3.90
N PRO A 272 1.61 -15.65 4.85
CA PRO A 272 1.07 -14.35 5.15
C PRO A 272 1.45 -13.27 4.12
N THR A 273 2.15 -13.61 3.04
CA THR A 273 2.62 -12.63 2.04
C THR A 273 1.91 -12.79 0.69
N ALA A 274 2.12 -13.89 -0.01
CA ALA A 274 1.68 -14.05 -1.39
C ALA A 274 0.18 -14.40 -1.54
N PRO A 275 -0.41 -15.36 -0.81
CA PRO A 275 -1.82 -15.67 -0.93
C PRO A 275 -2.75 -14.48 -0.64
N PRO A 276 -2.59 -13.71 0.48
CA PRO A 276 -3.46 -12.57 0.72
C PRO A 276 -3.27 -11.47 -0.31
N LEU A 277 -2.06 -11.27 -0.87
CA LEU A 277 -1.85 -10.31 -1.94
C LEU A 277 -2.63 -10.70 -3.21
N LEU A 278 -2.64 -11.99 -3.57
CA LEU A 278 -3.40 -12.48 -4.73
C LEU A 278 -4.91 -12.32 -4.50
N LEU A 279 -5.40 -12.67 -3.31
CA LEU A 279 -6.80 -12.48 -2.92
C LEU A 279 -7.19 -10.99 -2.94
N PHE A 280 -6.33 -10.13 -2.37
CA PHE A 280 -6.54 -8.68 -2.40
C PHE A 280 -6.60 -8.14 -3.82
N THR A 281 -5.62 -8.49 -4.67
CA THR A 281 -5.58 -8.03 -6.07
C THR A 281 -6.80 -8.53 -6.86
N PHE A 282 -7.24 -9.76 -6.62
CA PHE A 282 -8.44 -10.32 -7.22
C PHE A 282 -9.70 -9.57 -6.78
N GLY A 283 -9.83 -9.27 -5.48
CA GLY A 283 -10.93 -8.50 -4.91
C GLY A 283 -10.92 -7.05 -5.38
N ALA A 284 -9.77 -6.38 -5.33
CA ALA A 284 -9.62 -4.98 -5.68
C ALA A 284 -10.02 -4.64 -7.11
N ARG A 285 -9.82 -5.57 -8.07
CA ARG A 285 -10.25 -5.41 -9.46
C ARG A 285 -11.78 -5.43 -9.64
N ARG A 286 -12.53 -5.85 -8.62
CA ARG A 286 -14.00 -6.02 -8.64
C ARG A 286 -14.72 -5.07 -7.73
N LEU A 287 -13.98 -4.27 -6.97
CA LEU A 287 -14.54 -3.40 -5.94
C LEU A 287 -14.20 -1.94 -6.19
N ASN A 288 -15.12 -1.08 -5.80
CA ASN A 288 -14.85 0.34 -5.72
C ASN A 288 -13.79 0.64 -4.65
N LEU A 289 -12.96 1.64 -4.90
CA LEU A 289 -11.89 2.06 -3.99
C LEU A 289 -12.42 2.39 -2.58
N SER A 290 -13.65 2.89 -2.47
CA SER A 290 -14.32 3.16 -1.18
C SER A 290 -14.56 1.89 -0.38
N THR A 291 -15.03 0.81 -1.02
CA THR A 291 -15.25 -0.49 -0.39
C THR A 291 -13.95 -1.08 0.10
N ILE A 292 -12.89 -1.00 -0.70
CA ILE A 292 -11.53 -1.44 -0.30
C ILE A 292 -11.05 -0.62 0.90
N GLY A 293 -11.27 0.71 0.88
CA GLY A 293 -10.90 1.61 1.98
C GLY A 293 -11.58 1.27 3.31
N ILE A 294 -12.80 0.74 3.28
CA ILE A 294 -13.49 0.26 4.49
C ILE A 294 -12.94 -1.11 4.91
N LEU A 295 -12.79 -2.03 3.95
CA LEU A 295 -12.34 -3.39 4.24
C LEU A 295 -10.90 -3.42 4.80
N GLN A 296 -10.05 -2.47 4.43
CA GLN A 296 -8.67 -2.42 4.96
C GLN A 296 -8.60 -2.26 6.48
N TYR A 297 -9.65 -1.72 7.14
CA TYR A 297 -9.68 -1.62 8.60
C TYR A 297 -9.85 -2.96 9.32
N ILE A 298 -10.22 -4.02 8.60
CA ILE A 298 -10.25 -5.39 9.15
C ILE A 298 -8.87 -5.79 9.66
N MET A 299 -7.81 -5.47 8.92
CA MET A 299 -6.44 -5.83 9.30
C MET A 299 -6.02 -5.22 10.65
N PRO A 300 -5.99 -3.89 10.85
CA PRO A 300 -5.59 -3.32 12.13
C PRO A 300 -6.57 -3.65 13.25
N SER A 301 -7.88 -3.80 12.97
CA SER A 301 -8.84 -4.22 13.99
C SER A 301 -8.57 -5.63 14.50
N SER A 302 -8.27 -6.57 13.60
CA SER A 302 -7.88 -7.93 13.97
C SER A 302 -6.58 -7.94 14.76
N ALA A 303 -5.56 -7.18 14.34
CA ALA A 303 -4.30 -7.05 15.05
C ALA A 303 -4.49 -6.44 16.44
N PHE A 304 -5.35 -5.42 16.58
CA PHE A 304 -5.72 -4.84 17.87
C PHE A 304 -6.36 -5.87 18.80
N ILE A 305 -7.32 -6.66 18.30
CA ILE A 305 -7.97 -7.71 19.07
C ILE A 305 -6.93 -8.75 19.55
N LEU A 306 -6.02 -9.16 18.67
CA LEU A 306 -4.94 -10.08 19.03
C LEU A 306 -4.02 -9.48 20.11
N ALA A 307 -3.62 -8.23 19.97
CA ALA A 307 -2.73 -7.54 20.91
C ALA A 307 -3.36 -7.52 22.32
N VAL A 308 -4.60 -7.07 22.41
CA VAL A 308 -5.28 -6.87 23.71
C VAL A 308 -5.74 -8.17 24.33
N PHE A 309 -6.41 -9.05 23.56
CA PHE A 309 -7.09 -10.22 24.12
C PHE A 309 -6.26 -11.50 24.08
N LEU A 310 -5.43 -11.70 23.05
CA LEU A 310 -4.62 -12.92 22.93
C LEU A 310 -3.24 -12.74 23.56
N TYR A 311 -2.57 -11.61 23.26
CA TYR A 311 -1.21 -11.35 23.74
C TYR A 311 -1.18 -10.56 25.04
N GLN A 312 -2.33 -10.04 25.49
CA GLN A 312 -2.46 -9.28 26.74
C GLN A 312 -1.43 -8.15 26.85
N GLU A 313 -1.12 -7.51 25.72
CA GLU A 313 -0.26 -6.34 25.71
C GLU A 313 -0.85 -5.24 26.61
N PRO A 314 -0.02 -4.53 27.38
CA PRO A 314 -0.51 -3.46 28.26
C PRO A 314 -1.32 -2.45 27.49
N PHE A 315 -2.59 -2.28 27.87
CA PHE A 315 -3.53 -1.38 27.21
C PHE A 315 -4.07 -0.37 28.21
N GLU A 316 -3.46 0.81 28.22
CA GLU A 316 -3.79 1.87 29.13
C GLU A 316 -4.92 2.78 28.63
N ARG A 317 -5.51 3.56 29.54
CA ARG A 317 -6.58 4.52 29.20
C ARG A 317 -6.13 5.54 28.15
N ALA A 318 -4.86 5.96 28.16
CA ALA A 318 -4.32 6.89 27.17
C ALA A 318 -4.34 6.30 25.75
N GLN A 319 -3.97 5.03 25.62
CA GLN A 319 -4.06 4.31 24.34
C GLN A 319 -5.52 4.18 23.90
N LEU A 320 -6.42 3.81 24.79
CA LEU A 320 -7.85 3.72 24.49
C LEU A 320 -8.41 5.04 23.96
N LEU A 321 -8.12 6.16 24.61
CA LEU A 321 -8.55 7.48 24.17
C LEU A 321 -7.98 7.84 22.78
N THR A 322 -6.71 7.50 22.55
CA THR A 322 -6.06 7.70 21.24
C THR A 322 -6.73 6.88 20.15
N PHE A 323 -7.00 5.59 20.39
CA PHE A 323 -7.70 4.74 19.43
C PHE A 323 -9.11 5.27 19.13
N ILE A 324 -9.88 5.64 20.16
CA ILE A 324 -11.22 6.23 19.98
C ILE A 324 -11.14 7.50 19.13
N THR A 325 -10.19 8.39 19.43
CA THR A 325 -10.01 9.65 18.70
C THR A 325 -9.69 9.40 17.22
N ILE A 326 -8.81 8.42 16.94
CA ILE A 326 -8.45 8.04 15.57
C ILE A 326 -9.63 7.38 14.87
N TRP A 327 -10.38 6.49 15.52
CA TRP A 327 -11.57 5.87 14.94
C TRP A 327 -12.64 6.91 14.59
N ILE A 328 -12.89 7.89 15.47
CA ILE A 328 -13.81 9.01 15.18
C ILE A 328 -13.30 9.78 13.95
N ALA A 329 -12.01 10.12 13.90
CA ALA A 329 -11.42 10.79 12.75
C ALA A 329 -11.60 10.00 11.44
N LEU A 330 -11.38 8.69 11.47
CA LEU A 330 -11.56 7.81 10.32
C LEU A 330 -13.02 7.70 9.87
N VAL A 331 -13.97 7.64 10.81
CA VAL A 331 -15.41 7.64 10.50
C VAL A 331 -15.81 8.96 9.84
N ILE A 332 -15.42 10.11 10.40
CA ILE A 332 -15.67 11.43 9.81
C ILE A 332 -15.10 11.51 8.39
N PHE A 333 -13.85 11.11 8.22
CA PHE A 333 -13.17 11.11 6.92
C PHE A 333 -13.87 10.19 5.89
N SER A 334 -14.25 8.99 6.32
CA SER A 334 -14.91 8.00 5.45
C SER A 334 -16.28 8.46 5.00
N ILE A 335 -17.09 9.02 5.91
CA ILE A 335 -18.44 9.54 5.59
C ILE A 335 -18.33 10.70 4.58
N ASP A 336 -17.43 11.67 4.80
CA ASP A 336 -17.23 12.79 3.86
C ASP A 336 -16.79 12.31 2.48
N SER A 337 -15.85 11.36 2.44
CA SER A 337 -15.34 10.78 1.19
C SER A 337 -16.43 10.03 0.41
N MET A 338 -17.29 9.28 1.10
CA MET A 338 -18.41 8.57 0.48
C MET A 338 -19.52 9.52 -0.02
N ALA A 339 -19.92 10.49 0.81
CA ALA A 339 -20.94 11.48 0.46
C ALA A 339 -20.55 12.26 -0.79
N THR A 340 -19.29 12.61 -0.92
CA THR A 340 -18.81 13.34 -2.10
C THR A 340 -18.81 12.52 -3.37
N ARG A 341 -18.37 11.26 -3.31
CA ARG A 341 -18.41 10.39 -4.49
C ARG A 341 -19.84 10.19 -4.97
N GLN A 342 -20.79 10.01 -4.04
CA GLN A 342 -22.21 9.91 -4.40
C GLN A 342 -22.75 11.19 -5.04
N ARG A 343 -22.27 12.36 -4.58
CA ARG A 343 -22.66 13.65 -5.15
C ARG A 343 -22.12 13.82 -6.57
N ILE A 344 -20.84 13.54 -6.80
CA ILE A 344 -20.20 13.58 -8.12
C ILE A 344 -20.92 12.60 -9.09
N ALA A 345 -21.20 11.38 -8.64
CA ALA A 345 -21.89 10.39 -9.44
C ALA A 345 -23.35 10.80 -9.80
N ARG A 346 -24.03 11.62 -8.96
CA ARG A 346 -25.38 12.14 -9.24
C ARG A 346 -25.37 13.36 -10.13
N GLU A 347 -24.34 14.20 -10.03
CA GLU A 347 -24.22 15.43 -10.81
C GLU A 347 -23.61 15.18 -12.21
N GLY A 348 -23.21 13.94 -12.53
CA GLY A 348 -22.69 13.55 -13.87
C GLY A 348 -21.36 14.19 -14.21
N LEU A 349 -20.59 14.65 -13.20
CA LEU A 349 -19.28 15.28 -13.31
C LEU A 349 -18.15 14.25 -13.21
#